data_22553562f33e124f27454a0517990fc7
#
_entry.id   22553562f33e124f27454a0517990fc7
#
_cell.length_a   1.000
_cell.length_b   1.000
_cell.length_c   1.000
_cell.angle_alpha   90.00
_cell.angle_beta   90.00
_cell.angle_gamma   90.00
#
_symmetry.space_group_name_H-M   'P 1'
#
loop_
_entity.id
_entity.type
_entity.pdbx_description
1 polymer ?
#
loop_
_entity_poly.entity_id
_entity_poly.type
_entity_poly.pdbx_seq_one_letter_code
_entity_poly.pdbx_strand_id
1 'polypeptide(L)'
;MQIWDYNMKFEHKSVMLEECMQGLNLKPDGNYFDGTLGGGGHSLEILKRTSPKARLLAIDKDSDALMAAAERLSIFGDRITYVHDDFKDAPRHIDNYMPEGLDGAILDLGVSSYQIDTPERGFSYVHDGLLDMRMNRTQFLTAFNVVNEYTEYELARLIFTYGEEKFSRKIASAIVKAREKASIRTTSQLAKIISDSIPMSARRTGGNPCKKTFQAIRIEVNGELEGLDKSIEEIALRLKKGGRMCVLTFHSLEDRIVKNTFKYLELDCICDKSVSPICTCGKIQEGKVITKKPIEASEEELKENRRSQSAKLRIFERI
;
A
#
# COMPACT_ATOMS: atom_id res chain seq x y z
N MET A 1 17.22 29.30 26.31
CA MET A 1 16.47 28.01 26.41
C MET A 1 15.21 28.20 25.58
N GLN A 2 15.29 27.91 24.25
CA GLN A 2 14.16 28.03 23.31
C GLN A 2 13.32 26.76 23.43
N ILE A 3 12.11 26.94 23.92
CA ILE A 3 11.09 25.89 23.98
C ILE A 3 10.58 25.72 22.54
N TRP A 4 10.90 24.62 21.93
CA TRP A 4 10.33 24.22 20.65
C TRP A 4 8.87 23.83 20.86
N ASP A 5 7.98 24.61 20.29
CA ASP A 5 6.53 24.39 20.33
C ASP A 5 6.17 23.19 19.46
N TYR A 6 6.06 22.00 20.06
CA TYR A 6 5.73 20.72 19.41
C TYR A 6 4.22 20.55 19.21
N ASN A 7 3.49 21.63 18.93
CA ASN A 7 2.05 21.62 18.72
C ASN A 7 1.65 21.80 17.24
N MET A 8 2.30 21.10 16.32
CA MET A 8 1.63 20.81 15.04
C MET A 8 0.86 19.49 15.20
N LYS A 9 -0.40 19.55 15.63
CA LYS A 9 -1.37 18.48 15.43
C LYS A 9 -1.52 18.26 13.93
N PHE A 10 -0.76 17.34 13.38
CA PHE A 10 -1.05 16.78 12.07
C PHE A 10 -2.35 15.95 12.22
N GLU A 11 -3.50 16.56 11.95
CA GLU A 11 -4.74 15.83 11.74
C GLU A 11 -4.64 15.10 10.39
N HIS A 12 -3.99 13.93 10.45
CA HIS A 12 -3.89 13.08 9.29
C HIS A 12 -5.24 12.43 9.02
N LYS A 13 -5.93 12.87 7.97
CA LYS A 13 -7.18 12.26 7.52
C LYS A 13 -6.85 11.01 6.71
N SER A 14 -7.35 9.84 7.17
CA SER A 14 -7.20 8.59 6.41
C SER A 14 -7.95 8.68 5.08
N VAL A 15 -7.38 8.09 4.05
CA VAL A 15 -7.93 8.12 2.69
C VAL A 15 -9.23 7.33 2.65
N MET A 16 -10.29 7.93 2.08
CA MET A 16 -11.60 7.30 1.86
C MET A 16 -12.13 6.58 3.12
N LEU A 17 -12.00 7.25 4.28
CA LEU A 17 -12.29 6.67 5.59
C LEU A 17 -13.72 6.15 5.68
N GLU A 18 -14.70 6.97 5.27
CA GLU A 18 -16.10 6.61 5.38
C GLU A 18 -16.49 5.47 4.44
N GLU A 19 -15.98 5.49 3.22
CA GLU A 19 -16.17 4.42 2.24
C GLU A 19 -15.59 3.08 2.73
N CYS A 20 -14.44 3.11 3.42
CA CYS A 20 -13.84 1.93 4.04
C CYS A 20 -14.71 1.40 5.19
N MET A 21 -15.21 2.26 6.06
CA MET A 21 -16.08 1.85 7.18
C MET A 21 -17.39 1.24 6.68
N GLN A 22 -18.02 1.84 5.67
CA GLN A 22 -19.21 1.28 5.02
C GLN A 22 -18.90 -0.03 4.29
N GLY A 23 -17.76 -0.08 3.63
CA GLY A 23 -17.27 -1.27 2.93
C GLY A 23 -17.07 -2.47 3.85
N LEU A 24 -16.48 -2.26 5.02
CA LEU A 24 -16.26 -3.29 6.03
C LEU A 24 -17.56 -3.84 6.63
N ASN A 25 -18.66 -3.10 6.59
CA ASN A 25 -19.95 -3.48 7.19
C ASN A 25 -19.78 -3.93 8.65
N LEU A 26 -19.26 -3.04 9.48
CA LEU A 26 -18.79 -3.31 10.83
C LEU A 26 -19.84 -4.02 11.71
N LYS A 27 -19.45 -5.09 12.37
CA LYS A 27 -20.24 -5.78 13.39
C LYS A 27 -19.82 -5.30 14.78
N PRO A 28 -20.74 -5.08 15.73
CA PRO A 28 -20.40 -4.54 17.05
C PRO A 28 -19.27 -5.30 17.78
N ASP A 29 -19.34 -6.61 17.81
CA ASP A 29 -18.40 -7.48 18.55
C ASP A 29 -17.42 -8.22 17.62
N GLY A 30 -17.11 -7.62 16.44
CA GLY A 30 -16.33 -8.28 15.40
C GLY A 30 -14.82 -8.35 15.67
N ASN A 31 -14.18 -9.27 14.96
CA ASN A 31 -12.72 -9.41 14.86
C ASN A 31 -12.24 -8.73 13.58
N TYR A 32 -11.34 -7.78 13.71
CA TYR A 32 -10.83 -6.98 12.57
C TYR A 32 -9.33 -7.14 12.40
N PHE A 33 -8.91 -7.00 11.16
CA PHE A 33 -7.50 -7.00 10.77
C PHE A 33 -7.18 -5.72 9.99
N ASP A 34 -6.14 -5.01 10.40
CA ASP A 34 -5.52 -3.90 9.66
C ASP A 34 -4.08 -4.30 9.33
N GLY A 35 -3.81 -4.61 8.05
CA GLY A 35 -2.50 -5.08 7.62
C GLY A 35 -1.53 -3.96 7.24
N THR A 36 -1.98 -2.71 7.34
CA THR A 36 -1.25 -1.51 6.94
C THR A 36 -1.56 -0.37 7.90
N LEU A 37 -1.26 -0.60 9.18
CA LEU A 37 -1.71 0.25 10.29
C LEU A 37 -1.38 1.74 10.10
N GLY A 38 -0.18 2.05 9.58
CA GLY A 38 0.27 3.41 9.41
C GLY A 38 0.09 4.25 10.67
N GLY A 39 -0.53 5.42 10.56
CA GLY A 39 -0.87 6.26 11.71
C GLY A 39 -2.14 5.84 12.46
N GLY A 40 -2.69 4.66 12.21
CA GLY A 40 -3.83 4.07 12.92
C GLY A 40 -5.17 4.74 12.65
N GLY A 41 -5.34 5.45 11.54
CA GLY A 41 -6.56 6.22 11.30
C GLY A 41 -7.79 5.36 11.01
N HIS A 42 -7.68 4.36 10.12
CA HIS A 42 -8.74 3.39 9.85
C HIS A 42 -9.03 2.55 11.11
N SER A 43 -7.99 2.07 11.78
CA SER A 43 -8.08 1.33 13.03
C SER A 43 -8.81 2.10 14.13
N LEU A 44 -8.55 3.41 14.27
CA LEU A 44 -9.24 4.28 15.21
C LEU A 44 -10.76 4.28 14.97
N GLU A 45 -11.19 4.43 13.72
CA GLU A 45 -12.60 4.48 13.38
C GLU A 45 -13.29 3.10 13.52
N ILE A 46 -12.61 2.01 13.19
CA ILE A 46 -13.11 0.66 13.47
C ILE A 46 -13.40 0.52 14.97
N LEU A 47 -12.45 0.88 15.82
CA LEU A 47 -12.58 0.74 17.28
C LEU A 47 -13.61 1.67 17.91
N LYS A 48 -13.78 2.89 17.37
CA LYS A 48 -14.81 3.83 17.82
C LYS A 48 -16.21 3.37 17.47
N ARG A 49 -16.41 2.75 16.30
CA ARG A 49 -17.71 2.32 15.79
C ARG A 49 -18.12 0.93 16.24
N THR A 50 -17.25 0.25 17.00
CA THR A 50 -17.49 -1.11 17.50
C THR A 50 -17.52 -1.16 19.04
N SER A 51 -18.10 -2.22 19.59
CA SER A 51 -18.24 -2.39 21.03
C SER A 51 -16.88 -2.68 21.72
N PRO A 52 -16.81 -2.60 23.04
CA PRO A 52 -15.60 -2.98 23.81
C PRO A 52 -15.19 -4.46 23.64
N LYS A 53 -16.06 -5.31 23.10
CA LYS A 53 -15.75 -6.73 22.84
C LYS A 53 -15.02 -6.95 21.51
N ALA A 54 -15.14 -6.01 20.59
CA ALA A 54 -14.44 -6.10 19.31
C ALA A 54 -12.92 -6.11 19.50
N ARG A 55 -12.23 -6.86 18.67
CA ARG A 55 -10.77 -7.02 18.68
C ARG A 55 -10.19 -6.61 17.35
N LEU A 56 -9.00 -6.04 17.40
CA LEU A 56 -8.23 -5.62 16.23
C LEU A 56 -6.83 -6.21 16.29
N LEU A 57 -6.45 -6.94 15.24
CA LEU A 57 -5.07 -7.28 14.95
C LEU A 57 -4.52 -6.26 13.95
N ALA A 58 -3.47 -5.54 14.32
CA ALA A 58 -2.86 -4.49 13.52
C ALA A 58 -1.40 -4.83 13.22
N ILE A 59 -1.06 -4.82 11.93
CA ILE A 59 0.31 -5.09 11.46
C ILE A 59 0.83 -3.88 10.72
N ASP A 60 2.11 -3.57 10.92
CA ASP A 60 2.88 -2.69 10.04
C ASP A 60 4.35 -3.13 10.03
N LYS A 61 5.00 -2.98 8.88
CA LYS A 61 6.43 -3.22 8.73
C LYS A 61 7.31 -2.02 9.10
N ASP A 62 6.68 -0.85 9.33
CA ASP A 62 7.34 0.36 9.79
C ASP A 62 7.17 0.51 11.31
N SER A 63 8.28 0.37 12.04
CA SER A 63 8.28 0.52 13.49
C SER A 63 7.86 1.92 13.97
N ASP A 64 8.14 2.97 13.17
CA ASP A 64 7.76 4.34 13.50
C ASP A 64 6.23 4.48 13.42
N ALA A 65 5.60 3.84 12.43
CA ALA A 65 4.14 3.79 12.29
C ALA A 65 3.48 3.08 13.48
N LEU A 66 4.01 1.91 13.88
CA LEU A 66 3.51 1.17 15.04
C LEU A 66 3.58 1.98 16.33
N MET A 67 4.68 2.69 16.59
CA MET A 67 4.81 3.52 17.78
C MET A 67 3.79 4.66 17.79
N ALA A 68 3.65 5.37 16.67
CA ALA A 68 2.70 6.48 16.56
C ALA A 68 1.23 6.00 16.69
N ALA A 69 0.90 4.86 16.07
CA ALA A 69 -0.42 4.28 16.18
C ALA A 69 -0.71 3.77 17.60
N ALA A 70 0.24 3.13 18.28
CA ALA A 70 0.09 2.66 19.64
C ALA A 70 -0.19 3.81 20.64
N GLU A 71 0.48 4.94 20.48
CA GLU A 71 0.18 6.13 21.26
C GLU A 71 -1.24 6.64 21.00
N ARG A 72 -1.61 6.81 19.73
CA ARG A 72 -2.93 7.29 19.28
C ARG A 72 -4.08 6.42 19.74
N LEU A 73 -3.89 5.10 19.72
CA LEU A 73 -4.91 4.10 20.01
C LEU A 73 -4.87 3.59 21.44
N SER A 74 -4.02 4.15 22.30
CA SER A 74 -3.80 3.72 23.70
C SER A 74 -5.08 3.67 24.54
N ILE A 75 -6.06 4.53 24.24
CA ILE A 75 -7.36 4.58 24.94
C ILE A 75 -8.20 3.29 24.79
N PHE A 76 -7.89 2.45 23.79
CA PHE A 76 -8.63 1.21 23.55
C PHE A 76 -8.02 -0.03 24.25
N GLY A 77 -6.86 0.13 24.90
CA GLY A 77 -6.23 -0.90 25.73
C GLY A 77 -6.09 -2.25 25.04
N ASP A 78 -6.56 -3.30 25.71
CA ASP A 78 -6.40 -4.70 25.28
C ASP A 78 -7.22 -5.09 24.04
N ARG A 79 -7.96 -4.15 23.44
CA ARG A 79 -8.71 -4.44 22.22
C ARG A 79 -7.82 -4.60 21.00
N ILE A 80 -6.54 -4.16 21.07
CA ILE A 80 -5.62 -4.15 19.95
C ILE A 80 -4.41 -5.03 20.24
N THR A 81 -4.07 -5.85 19.26
CA THR A 81 -2.79 -6.56 19.20
C THR A 81 -1.94 -5.94 18.09
N TYR A 82 -0.76 -5.43 18.45
CA TYR A 82 0.19 -4.85 17.49
C TYR A 82 1.26 -5.86 17.11
N VAL A 83 1.56 -5.95 15.83
CA VAL A 83 2.61 -6.84 15.32
C VAL A 83 3.52 -6.06 14.36
N HIS A 84 4.82 -6.11 14.61
CA HIS A 84 5.84 -5.55 13.70
C HIS A 84 6.24 -6.61 12.69
N ASP A 85 5.56 -6.63 11.55
CA ASP A 85 5.81 -7.59 10.47
C ASP A 85 5.23 -7.06 9.14
N ASP A 86 5.49 -7.74 8.04
CA ASP A 86 4.82 -7.48 6.76
C ASP A 86 3.44 -8.17 6.76
N PHE A 87 2.41 -7.52 6.19
CA PHE A 87 1.08 -8.14 6.03
C PHE A 87 1.11 -9.42 5.17
N LYS A 88 2.20 -9.67 4.46
CA LYS A 88 2.43 -10.94 3.75
C LYS A 88 2.52 -12.13 4.70
N ASP A 89 2.92 -11.89 5.94
CA ASP A 89 2.96 -12.88 7.02
C ASP A 89 1.67 -12.87 7.89
N ALA A 90 0.66 -12.07 7.50
CA ALA A 90 -0.61 -11.97 8.20
C ALA A 90 -1.30 -13.32 8.46
N PRO A 91 -1.29 -14.31 7.55
CA PRO A 91 -1.93 -15.61 7.80
C PRO A 91 -1.52 -16.23 9.12
N ARG A 92 -0.22 -16.26 9.41
CA ARG A 92 0.33 -16.81 10.66
C ARG A 92 -0.18 -16.05 11.89
N HIS A 93 -0.24 -14.73 11.81
CA HIS A 93 -0.68 -13.89 12.92
C HIS A 93 -2.18 -13.97 13.12
N ILE A 94 -2.98 -14.02 12.05
CA ILE A 94 -4.43 -14.20 12.13
C ILE A 94 -4.75 -15.54 12.79
N ASP A 95 -4.11 -16.62 12.35
CA ASP A 95 -4.33 -17.97 12.91
C ASP A 95 -3.98 -18.03 14.42
N ASN A 96 -2.96 -17.27 14.86
CA ASN A 96 -2.55 -17.23 16.27
C ASN A 96 -3.44 -16.34 17.15
N TYR A 97 -3.81 -15.15 16.69
CA TYR A 97 -4.49 -14.14 17.51
C TYR A 97 -6.00 -14.11 17.31
N MET A 98 -6.48 -14.58 16.15
CA MET A 98 -7.89 -14.58 15.76
C MET A 98 -8.32 -15.93 15.14
N PRO A 99 -8.12 -17.05 15.82
CA PRO A 99 -8.37 -18.40 15.28
C PRO A 99 -9.84 -18.62 14.86
N GLU A 100 -10.77 -17.83 15.37
CA GLU A 100 -12.17 -17.85 14.99
C GLU A 100 -12.45 -17.17 13.64
N GLY A 101 -11.43 -16.54 13.03
CA GLY A 101 -11.53 -15.78 11.78
C GLY A 101 -11.93 -14.32 11.97
N LEU A 102 -11.95 -13.60 10.86
CA LEU A 102 -12.15 -12.17 10.79
C LEU A 102 -13.57 -11.80 10.35
N ASP A 103 -14.14 -10.78 10.96
CA ASP A 103 -15.37 -10.15 10.50
C ASP A 103 -15.09 -9.03 9.48
N GLY A 104 -13.87 -8.49 9.47
CA GLY A 104 -13.41 -7.54 8.46
C GLY A 104 -11.90 -7.44 8.40
N ALA A 105 -11.39 -7.11 7.20
CA ALA A 105 -9.97 -6.85 6.95
C ALA A 105 -9.79 -5.59 6.10
N ILE A 106 -8.76 -4.80 6.40
CA ILE A 106 -8.41 -3.61 5.62
C ILE A 106 -6.92 -3.65 5.25
N LEU A 107 -6.64 -3.29 4.00
CA LEU A 107 -5.30 -2.97 3.52
C LEU A 107 -5.34 -1.60 2.84
N ASP A 108 -4.56 -0.65 3.36
CA ASP A 108 -4.30 0.66 2.76
C ASP A 108 -2.90 0.63 2.16
N LEU A 109 -2.82 0.16 0.89
CA LEU A 109 -1.54 -0.13 0.25
C LEU A 109 -0.75 1.15 -0.06
N GLY A 110 0.56 1.01 -0.18
CA GLY A 110 1.47 2.11 -0.51
C GLY A 110 2.14 2.75 0.70
N VAL A 111 2.40 4.05 0.63
CA VAL A 111 3.19 4.80 1.63
C VAL A 111 2.29 5.58 2.57
N SER A 112 2.67 5.61 3.84
CA SER A 112 2.01 6.47 4.82
C SER A 112 2.38 7.94 4.57
N SER A 113 1.51 8.84 5.02
CA SER A 113 1.80 10.27 4.90
C SER A 113 3.03 10.67 5.72
N TYR A 114 3.25 10.05 6.87
CA TYR A 114 4.46 10.27 7.66
C TYR A 114 5.72 9.98 6.83
N GLN A 115 5.74 8.87 6.08
CA GLN A 115 6.86 8.53 5.21
C GLN A 115 7.11 9.56 4.11
N ILE A 116 6.04 10.12 3.51
CA ILE A 116 6.16 11.15 2.47
C ILE A 116 6.61 12.50 3.06
N ASP A 117 6.09 12.87 4.23
CA ASP A 117 6.30 14.17 4.85
C ASP A 117 7.61 14.25 5.64
N THR A 118 8.29 13.12 5.84
CA THR A 118 9.59 13.03 6.51
C THR A 118 10.71 12.96 5.45
N PRO A 119 11.43 14.07 5.17
CA PRO A 119 12.44 14.11 4.10
C PRO A 119 13.52 13.03 4.24
N GLU A 120 13.92 12.72 5.48
CA GLU A 120 14.96 11.73 5.81
C GLU A 120 14.59 10.31 5.39
N ARG A 121 13.28 10.03 5.16
CA ARG A 121 12.79 8.74 4.68
C ARG A 121 12.99 8.56 3.16
N GLY A 122 13.21 9.65 2.41
CA GLY A 122 13.56 9.62 0.99
C GLY A 122 12.42 9.26 0.02
N PHE A 123 11.16 9.26 0.45
CA PHE A 123 10.02 8.94 -0.42
C PHE A 123 9.59 10.10 -1.33
N SER A 124 9.92 11.33 -0.94
CA SER A 124 9.50 12.53 -1.65
C SER A 124 10.52 12.97 -2.70
N TYR A 125 10.03 13.35 -3.87
CA TYR A 125 10.81 14.04 -4.90
C TYR A 125 10.65 15.57 -4.82
N VAL A 126 9.90 16.07 -3.86
CA VAL A 126 9.65 17.50 -3.62
C VAL A 126 10.58 18.03 -2.53
N HIS A 127 10.76 17.27 -1.48
CA HIS A 127 11.65 17.59 -0.36
C HIS A 127 12.95 16.81 -0.54
N ASP A 128 14.09 17.48 -0.32
CA ASP A 128 15.38 16.82 -0.42
C ASP A 128 15.65 15.95 0.81
N GLY A 129 16.07 14.72 0.57
CA GLY A 129 16.41 13.75 1.60
C GLY A 129 17.36 12.69 1.04
N LEU A 130 17.83 11.79 1.89
CA LEU A 130 18.65 10.66 1.47
C LEU A 130 17.83 9.69 0.60
N LEU A 131 18.46 9.00 -0.34
CA LEU A 131 17.85 7.94 -1.14
C LEU A 131 17.71 6.66 -0.32
N ASP A 132 16.75 6.64 0.63
CA ASP A 132 16.44 5.48 1.47
C ASP A 132 15.23 4.72 0.93
N MET A 133 14.04 5.26 0.99
CA MET A 133 12.74 4.69 0.58
C MET A 133 12.35 3.38 1.28
N ARG A 134 13.04 2.93 2.32
CA ARG A 134 12.64 1.73 3.07
C ARG A 134 11.45 2.02 3.97
N MET A 135 10.43 1.21 3.90
CA MET A 135 9.35 1.18 4.89
C MET A 135 9.85 0.49 6.15
N ASN A 136 10.41 -0.71 6.03
CA ASN A 136 11.14 -1.37 7.12
C ASN A 136 12.62 -0.93 7.12
N ARG A 137 13.02 -0.12 8.10
CA ARG A 137 14.38 0.43 8.20
C ARG A 137 15.46 -0.61 8.51
N THR A 138 15.07 -1.83 8.89
CA THR A 138 16.04 -2.92 9.16
C THR A 138 16.42 -3.70 7.91
N GLN A 139 15.67 -3.57 6.81
CA GLN A 139 16.00 -4.24 5.55
C GLN A 139 17.28 -3.63 4.92
N PHE A 140 17.93 -4.42 4.07
CA PHE A 140 19.23 -4.05 3.50
C PHE A 140 19.10 -3.14 2.27
N LEU A 141 18.16 -3.45 1.37
CA LEU A 141 18.01 -2.74 0.10
C LEU A 141 17.40 -1.35 0.31
N THR A 142 18.09 -0.33 -0.19
CA THR A 142 17.68 1.07 -0.17
C THR A 142 17.56 1.62 -1.59
N ALA A 143 16.90 2.77 -1.76
CA ALA A 143 16.89 3.47 -3.04
C ALA A 143 18.30 3.86 -3.51
N PHE A 144 19.23 4.10 -2.59
CA PHE A 144 20.62 4.35 -2.91
C PHE A 144 21.25 3.15 -3.62
N ASN A 145 21.07 1.93 -3.11
CA ASN A 145 21.60 0.71 -3.76
C ASN A 145 20.99 0.52 -5.16
N VAL A 146 19.66 0.63 -5.29
CA VAL A 146 18.98 0.52 -6.59
C VAL A 146 19.56 1.51 -7.60
N VAL A 147 19.69 2.78 -7.23
CA VAL A 147 20.15 3.85 -8.13
C VAL A 147 21.63 3.72 -8.47
N ASN A 148 22.49 3.35 -7.51
CA ASN A 148 23.93 3.37 -7.70
C ASN A 148 24.54 2.02 -8.09
N GLU A 149 23.88 0.88 -7.84
CA GLU A 149 24.47 -0.44 -8.03
C GLU A 149 23.82 -1.25 -9.17
N TYR A 150 22.50 -1.04 -9.44
CA TYR A 150 21.81 -1.77 -10.52
C TYR A 150 22.38 -1.41 -11.88
N THR A 151 22.45 -2.38 -12.79
CA THR A 151 22.85 -2.16 -14.18
C THR A 151 21.87 -1.24 -14.93
N GLU A 152 22.31 -0.65 -16.04
CA GLU A 152 21.41 0.16 -16.90
C GLU A 152 20.18 -0.64 -17.36
N TYR A 153 20.38 -1.92 -17.67
CA TYR A 153 19.29 -2.81 -18.07
C TYR A 153 18.27 -3.05 -16.94
N GLU A 154 18.76 -3.35 -15.74
CA GLU A 154 17.89 -3.55 -14.57
C GLU A 154 17.11 -2.29 -14.22
N LEU A 155 17.75 -1.13 -14.21
CA LEU A 155 17.08 0.17 -14.01
C LEU A 155 16.02 0.43 -15.08
N ALA A 156 16.34 0.21 -16.35
CA ALA A 156 15.39 0.42 -17.45
C ALA A 156 14.18 -0.51 -17.33
N ARG A 157 14.41 -1.78 -16.99
CA ARG A 157 13.37 -2.79 -16.78
C ARG A 157 12.48 -2.42 -15.59
N LEU A 158 13.06 -2.10 -14.46
CA LEU A 158 12.37 -1.68 -13.24
C LEU A 158 11.49 -0.46 -13.51
N ILE A 159 12.04 0.61 -14.09
CA ILE A 159 11.31 1.86 -14.37
C ILE A 159 10.19 1.62 -15.39
N PHE A 160 10.40 0.74 -16.37
CA PHE A 160 9.35 0.37 -17.32
C PHE A 160 8.23 -0.46 -16.66
N THR A 161 8.61 -1.50 -15.90
CA THR A 161 7.65 -2.47 -15.33
C THR A 161 6.86 -1.86 -14.19
N TYR A 162 7.52 -1.22 -13.23
CA TYR A 162 6.88 -0.69 -12.01
C TYR A 162 6.46 0.77 -12.11
N GLY A 163 7.09 1.53 -13.00
CA GLY A 163 6.72 2.92 -13.26
C GLY A 163 5.75 3.08 -14.43
N GLU A 164 5.59 2.06 -15.28
CA GLU A 164 4.89 2.19 -16.57
C GLU A 164 5.41 3.43 -17.35
N GLU A 165 6.75 3.68 -17.28
CA GLU A 165 7.39 4.87 -17.84
C GLU A 165 8.03 4.58 -19.21
N LYS A 166 7.52 5.23 -20.24
CA LYS A 166 7.98 5.04 -21.63
C LYS A 166 9.41 5.54 -21.90
N PHE A 167 9.89 6.47 -21.09
CA PHE A 167 11.26 6.99 -21.19
C PHE A 167 12.27 6.22 -20.32
N SER A 168 11.90 5.04 -19.80
CA SER A 168 12.70 4.23 -18.88
C SER A 168 14.16 4.05 -19.30
N ARG A 169 14.43 3.74 -20.58
CA ARG A 169 15.80 3.56 -21.09
C ARG A 169 16.63 4.86 -21.03
N LYS A 170 16.01 6.00 -21.36
CA LYS A 170 16.70 7.32 -21.30
C LYS A 170 17.01 7.70 -19.86
N ILE A 171 16.06 7.45 -18.95
CA ILE A 171 16.23 7.72 -17.52
C ILE A 171 17.34 6.83 -16.97
N ALA A 172 17.33 5.52 -17.24
CA ALA A 172 18.34 4.59 -16.78
C ALA A 172 19.75 4.98 -17.25
N SER A 173 19.90 5.27 -18.55
CA SER A 173 21.17 5.75 -19.13
C SER A 173 21.66 7.05 -18.47
N ALA A 174 20.75 7.99 -18.20
CA ALA A 174 21.08 9.24 -17.51
C ALA A 174 21.55 9.01 -16.07
N ILE A 175 20.90 8.11 -15.34
CA ILE A 175 21.29 7.71 -13.98
C ILE A 175 22.71 7.09 -14.00
N VAL A 176 22.97 6.13 -14.88
CA VAL A 176 24.27 5.48 -14.98
C VAL A 176 25.38 6.48 -15.29
N LYS A 177 25.19 7.33 -16.31
CA LYS A 177 26.15 8.39 -16.66
C LYS A 177 26.40 9.39 -15.53
N ALA A 178 25.38 9.69 -14.73
CA ALA A 178 25.54 10.59 -13.60
C ALA A 178 26.35 9.97 -12.47
N ARG A 179 26.05 8.71 -12.09
CA ARG A 179 26.75 8.03 -11.00
C ARG A 179 28.21 7.66 -11.31
N GLU A 180 28.58 7.54 -12.61
CA GLU A 180 29.97 7.39 -13.03
C GLU A 180 30.85 8.58 -12.60
N LYS A 181 30.25 9.78 -12.46
CA LYS A 181 30.96 10.99 -12.02
C LYS A 181 30.98 11.12 -10.49
N ALA A 182 29.85 10.86 -9.85
CA ALA A 182 29.70 10.87 -8.41
C ALA A 182 28.43 10.12 -8.02
N SER A 183 28.45 9.38 -6.90
CA SER A 183 27.28 8.67 -6.37
C SER A 183 26.08 9.63 -6.19
N ILE A 184 24.91 9.20 -6.61
CA ILE A 184 23.65 9.92 -6.43
C ILE A 184 23.16 9.62 -5.01
N ARG A 185 23.12 10.63 -4.14
CA ARG A 185 22.87 10.44 -2.71
C ARG A 185 21.51 10.93 -2.23
N THR A 186 20.93 11.91 -2.95
CA THR A 186 19.70 12.57 -2.49
C THR A 186 18.57 12.51 -3.51
N THR A 187 17.36 12.67 -3.01
CA THR A 187 16.15 12.67 -3.83
C THR A 187 16.14 13.81 -4.85
N SER A 188 16.65 14.98 -4.49
CA SER A 188 16.74 16.12 -5.41
C SER A 188 17.73 15.89 -6.55
N GLN A 189 18.88 15.26 -6.29
CA GLN A 189 19.83 14.87 -7.32
C GLN A 189 19.18 13.92 -8.33
N LEU A 190 18.51 12.86 -7.83
CA LEU A 190 17.80 11.91 -8.68
C LEU A 190 16.67 12.58 -9.47
N ALA A 191 15.85 13.40 -8.81
CA ALA A 191 14.74 14.11 -9.45
C ALA A 191 15.22 15.02 -10.60
N LYS A 192 16.36 15.71 -10.42
CA LYS A 192 16.98 16.51 -11.46
C LYS A 192 17.40 15.68 -12.66
N ILE A 193 18.09 14.55 -12.43
CA ILE A 193 18.55 13.64 -13.49
C ILE A 193 17.36 13.11 -14.30
N ILE A 194 16.28 12.69 -13.63
CA ILE A 194 15.07 12.20 -14.27
C ILE A 194 14.46 13.32 -15.14
N SER A 195 14.26 14.50 -14.55
CA SER A 195 13.64 15.62 -15.24
C SER A 195 14.44 16.03 -16.48
N ASP A 196 15.76 16.09 -16.40
CA ASP A 196 16.63 16.48 -17.51
C ASP A 196 16.66 15.42 -18.62
N SER A 197 16.39 14.15 -18.32
CA SER A 197 16.37 13.05 -19.29
C SER A 197 15.08 12.98 -20.13
N ILE A 198 13.97 13.59 -19.65
CA ILE A 198 12.66 13.53 -20.31
C ILE A 198 12.49 14.77 -21.20
N PRO A 199 12.06 14.61 -22.48
CA PRO A 199 11.85 15.73 -23.40
C PRO A 199 10.87 16.78 -22.84
N MET A 200 11.17 18.07 -23.08
CA MET A 200 10.37 19.18 -22.55
C MET A 200 8.90 19.13 -22.99
N SER A 201 8.62 18.67 -24.20
CA SER A 201 7.25 18.45 -24.70
C SER A 201 6.46 17.44 -23.87
N ALA A 202 7.11 16.36 -23.43
CA ALA A 202 6.47 15.34 -22.60
C ALA A 202 6.28 15.80 -21.14
N ARG A 203 7.16 16.68 -20.62
CA ARG A 203 7.03 17.26 -19.26
C ARG A 203 5.83 18.21 -19.14
N ARG A 204 5.45 18.90 -20.21
CA ARG A 204 4.34 19.87 -20.19
C ARG A 204 2.96 19.23 -20.11
N THR A 205 2.81 17.98 -20.56
CA THR A 205 1.51 17.30 -20.69
C THR A 205 1.32 16.18 -19.68
N GLY A 206 2.35 15.75 -18.95
CA GLY A 206 2.37 14.47 -18.23
C GLY A 206 2.40 14.52 -16.69
N GLY A 207 2.19 15.64 -16.05
CA GLY A 207 2.36 15.77 -14.59
C GLY A 207 3.84 15.76 -14.18
N ASN A 208 4.14 15.51 -12.91
CA ASN A 208 5.53 15.49 -12.43
C ASN A 208 6.30 14.30 -13.02
N PRO A 209 7.41 14.54 -13.77
CA PRO A 209 8.15 13.49 -14.46
C PRO A 209 8.82 12.49 -13.52
N CYS A 210 9.04 12.87 -12.24
CA CYS A 210 9.69 12.01 -11.26
C CYS A 210 8.74 10.95 -10.67
N LYS A 211 7.41 11.19 -10.68
CA LYS A 211 6.41 10.35 -9.99
C LYS A 211 6.57 8.87 -10.32
N LYS A 212 6.65 8.53 -11.60
CA LYS A 212 6.72 7.15 -12.07
C LYS A 212 8.02 6.45 -11.72
N THR A 213 9.15 7.15 -11.83
CA THR A 213 10.46 6.59 -11.51
C THR A 213 10.62 6.39 -10.00
N PHE A 214 10.19 7.35 -9.19
CA PHE A 214 10.18 7.22 -7.73
C PHE A 214 9.28 6.08 -7.27
N GLN A 215 8.07 5.95 -7.86
CA GLN A 215 7.19 4.81 -7.61
C GLN A 215 7.88 3.50 -7.95
N ALA A 216 8.56 3.40 -9.09
CA ALA A 216 9.23 2.17 -9.51
C ALA A 216 10.34 1.76 -8.53
N ILE A 217 11.18 2.70 -8.11
CA ILE A 217 12.26 2.46 -7.14
C ILE A 217 11.66 2.06 -5.78
N ARG A 218 10.59 2.73 -5.33
CA ARG A 218 9.90 2.42 -4.08
C ARG A 218 9.34 0.99 -4.07
N ILE A 219 8.67 0.59 -5.15
CA ILE A 219 8.12 -0.76 -5.31
C ILE A 219 9.23 -1.80 -5.21
N GLU A 220 10.36 -1.56 -5.87
CA GLU A 220 11.53 -2.47 -5.83
C GLU A 220 12.11 -2.57 -4.43
N VAL A 221 12.40 -1.42 -3.79
CA VAL A 221 12.97 -1.38 -2.45
C VAL A 221 12.12 -2.12 -1.43
N ASN A 222 10.81 -2.01 -1.51
CA ASN A 222 9.89 -2.55 -0.51
C ASN A 222 9.22 -3.87 -0.93
N GLY A 223 9.49 -4.36 -2.14
CA GLY A 223 8.87 -5.58 -2.66
C GLY A 223 7.33 -5.51 -2.69
N GLU A 224 6.74 -4.33 -2.98
CA GLU A 224 5.33 -4.05 -2.73
C GLU A 224 4.36 -4.96 -3.50
N LEU A 225 4.74 -5.39 -4.69
CA LEU A 225 3.89 -6.22 -5.56
C LEU A 225 4.18 -7.72 -5.45
N GLU A 226 5.32 -8.10 -4.86
CA GLU A 226 5.71 -9.49 -4.71
C GLU A 226 4.81 -10.21 -3.72
N GLY A 227 4.11 -11.26 -4.16
CA GLY A 227 3.22 -12.06 -3.32
C GLY A 227 1.96 -11.34 -2.83
N LEU A 228 1.66 -10.13 -3.34
CA LEU A 228 0.48 -9.36 -2.97
C LEU A 228 -0.82 -10.13 -3.24
N ASP A 229 -0.92 -10.79 -4.39
CA ASP A 229 -2.05 -11.63 -4.77
C ASP A 229 -2.28 -12.76 -3.76
N LYS A 230 -1.22 -13.48 -3.42
CA LYS A 230 -1.26 -14.57 -2.44
C LYS A 230 -1.65 -14.06 -1.05
N SER A 231 -1.09 -12.94 -0.61
CA SER A 231 -1.41 -12.35 0.69
C SER A 231 -2.89 -11.96 0.79
N ILE A 232 -3.43 -11.33 -0.26
CA ILE A 232 -4.85 -10.96 -0.34
C ILE A 232 -5.74 -12.20 -0.31
N GLU A 233 -5.40 -13.24 -1.07
CA GLU A 233 -6.12 -14.51 -1.09
C GLU A 233 -6.15 -15.15 0.30
N GLU A 234 -4.99 -15.32 0.93
CA GLU A 234 -4.85 -15.95 2.24
C GLU A 234 -5.58 -15.18 3.37
N ILE A 235 -5.57 -13.85 3.33
CA ILE A 235 -6.33 -13.03 4.29
C ILE A 235 -7.84 -13.17 4.02
N ALA A 236 -8.26 -13.14 2.76
CA ALA A 236 -9.66 -13.28 2.38
C ALA A 236 -10.26 -14.63 2.79
N LEU A 237 -9.47 -15.72 2.71
CA LEU A 237 -9.87 -17.06 3.16
C LEU A 237 -10.05 -17.16 4.68
N ARG A 238 -9.46 -16.25 5.47
CA ARG A 238 -9.62 -16.18 6.92
C ARG A 238 -10.78 -15.28 7.36
N LEU A 239 -11.50 -14.70 6.43
CA LEU A 239 -12.77 -14.05 6.73
C LEU A 239 -13.83 -15.07 7.10
N LYS A 240 -14.63 -14.76 8.11
CA LYS A 240 -15.87 -15.48 8.42
C LYS A 240 -16.88 -15.27 7.30
N LYS A 241 -17.86 -16.14 7.21
CA LYS A 241 -18.99 -15.95 6.28
C LYS A 241 -19.66 -14.58 6.50
N GLY A 242 -19.81 -13.81 5.41
CA GLY A 242 -20.30 -12.43 5.45
C GLY A 242 -19.29 -11.39 5.95
N GLY A 243 -18.04 -11.82 6.26
CA GLY A 243 -16.92 -10.93 6.54
C GLY A 243 -16.43 -10.25 5.27
N ARG A 244 -15.91 -9.02 5.38
CA ARG A 244 -15.50 -8.22 4.22
C ARG A 244 -14.04 -7.79 4.29
N MET A 245 -13.42 -7.75 3.12
CA MET A 245 -12.09 -7.20 2.93
C MET A 245 -12.16 -5.94 2.08
N CYS A 246 -11.61 -4.85 2.60
CA CYS A 246 -11.42 -3.58 1.91
C CYS A 246 -9.95 -3.41 1.55
N VAL A 247 -9.65 -3.12 0.28
CA VAL A 247 -8.29 -2.84 -0.17
C VAL A 247 -8.26 -1.52 -0.92
N LEU A 248 -7.49 -0.57 -0.38
CA LEU A 248 -7.14 0.69 -1.04
C LEU A 248 -5.86 0.50 -1.85
N THR A 249 -5.85 1.03 -3.06
CA THR A 249 -4.71 0.99 -3.98
C THR A 249 -4.46 2.39 -4.54
N PHE A 250 -3.19 2.73 -4.86
CA PHE A 250 -2.82 4.08 -5.31
C PHE A 250 -2.16 4.11 -6.69
N HIS A 251 -1.93 2.95 -7.29
CA HIS A 251 -1.48 2.85 -8.67
C HIS A 251 -2.06 1.63 -9.41
N SER A 252 -1.95 1.68 -10.75
CA SER A 252 -2.55 0.70 -11.67
C SER A 252 -2.12 -0.75 -11.43
N LEU A 253 -0.88 -0.97 -10.99
CA LEU A 253 -0.35 -2.33 -10.79
C LEU A 253 -0.99 -2.99 -9.57
N GLU A 254 -1.09 -2.28 -8.43
CA GLU A 254 -1.80 -2.76 -7.24
C GLU A 254 -3.26 -3.06 -7.58
N ASP A 255 -3.97 -2.09 -8.18
CA ASP A 255 -5.39 -2.23 -8.51
C ASP A 255 -5.65 -3.42 -9.43
N ARG A 256 -4.73 -3.68 -10.37
CA ARG A 256 -4.82 -4.84 -11.28
C ARG A 256 -4.68 -6.16 -10.52
N ILE A 257 -3.73 -6.26 -9.58
CA ILE A 257 -3.54 -7.45 -8.76
C ILE A 257 -4.78 -7.67 -7.89
N VAL A 258 -5.20 -6.70 -7.10
CA VAL A 258 -6.38 -6.80 -6.21
C VAL A 258 -7.63 -7.21 -6.99
N LYS A 259 -7.90 -6.54 -8.13
CA LYS A 259 -9.03 -6.87 -9.00
C LYS A 259 -8.99 -8.32 -9.47
N ASN A 260 -7.83 -8.78 -9.92
CA ASN A 260 -7.71 -10.12 -10.47
C ASN A 260 -7.82 -11.19 -9.38
N THR A 261 -7.25 -10.95 -8.19
CA THR A 261 -7.35 -11.85 -7.03
C THR A 261 -8.78 -11.98 -6.56
N PHE A 262 -9.50 -10.86 -6.35
CA PHE A 262 -10.91 -10.91 -5.95
C PHE A 262 -11.78 -11.60 -7.01
N LYS A 263 -11.52 -11.34 -8.29
CA LYS A 263 -12.21 -12.04 -9.37
C LYS A 263 -11.93 -13.53 -9.36
N TYR A 264 -10.68 -13.96 -9.10
CA TYR A 264 -10.31 -15.37 -8.98
C TYR A 264 -11.04 -16.05 -7.82
N LEU A 265 -11.14 -15.39 -6.66
CA LEU A 265 -11.87 -15.90 -5.49
C LEU A 265 -13.39 -15.99 -5.73
N GLU A 266 -13.95 -15.18 -6.62
CA GLU A 266 -15.37 -15.21 -7.01
C GLU A 266 -15.70 -16.33 -7.99
N LEU A 267 -14.71 -16.90 -8.69
CA LEU A 267 -14.95 -17.96 -9.66
C LEU A 267 -15.32 -19.28 -8.95
N ASP A 268 -16.29 -19.96 -9.50
CA ASP A 268 -16.68 -21.33 -9.14
C ASP A 268 -15.93 -22.38 -9.97
N CYS A 269 -15.35 -21.98 -11.10
CA CYS A 269 -14.64 -22.84 -12.03
C CYS A 269 -13.58 -22.07 -12.80
N ILE A 270 -12.42 -22.71 -13.03
CA ILE A 270 -11.29 -22.19 -13.84
C ILE A 270 -11.02 -23.06 -15.09
N CYS A 271 -11.85 -24.07 -15.36
CA CYS A 271 -11.71 -24.89 -16.56
C CYS A 271 -11.98 -24.08 -17.84
N ASP A 272 -11.23 -24.37 -18.88
CA ASP A 272 -11.58 -23.92 -20.22
C ASP A 272 -12.75 -24.74 -20.74
N LYS A 273 -13.95 -24.15 -20.73
CA LYS A 273 -15.19 -24.79 -21.20
C LYS A 273 -15.18 -25.13 -22.69
N SER A 274 -14.25 -24.54 -23.47
CA SER A 274 -14.08 -24.91 -24.89
C SER A 274 -13.35 -26.23 -25.06
N VAL A 275 -12.59 -26.66 -24.08
CA VAL A 275 -11.80 -27.91 -24.10
C VAL A 275 -12.54 -29.04 -23.37
N SER A 276 -13.18 -28.73 -22.25
CA SER A 276 -13.94 -29.73 -21.48
C SER A 276 -15.26 -29.15 -20.97
N PRO A 277 -16.40 -29.74 -21.34
CA PRO A 277 -17.71 -29.29 -20.87
C PRO A 277 -17.96 -29.65 -19.40
N ILE A 278 -17.21 -30.61 -18.85
CA ILE A 278 -17.34 -31.06 -17.45
C ILE A 278 -16.24 -30.43 -16.61
N CYS A 279 -16.63 -29.80 -15.48
CA CYS A 279 -15.67 -29.21 -14.57
C CYS A 279 -14.90 -30.30 -13.81
N THR A 280 -13.55 -30.22 -13.84
CA THR A 280 -12.63 -31.12 -13.14
C THR A 280 -11.63 -30.38 -12.26
N CYS A 281 -11.69 -29.02 -12.18
CA CYS A 281 -10.68 -28.22 -11.48
C CYS A 281 -10.83 -28.19 -9.96
N GLY A 282 -11.99 -28.59 -9.42
CA GLY A 282 -12.25 -28.55 -7.97
C GLY A 282 -12.29 -27.14 -7.36
N LYS A 283 -12.28 -26.08 -8.18
CA LYS A 283 -12.37 -24.69 -7.70
C LYS A 283 -13.73 -24.46 -7.05
N ILE A 284 -13.70 -23.85 -5.88
CA ILE A 284 -14.89 -23.45 -5.11
C ILE A 284 -14.93 -21.92 -5.10
N GLN A 285 -16.13 -21.37 -5.26
CA GLN A 285 -16.35 -19.94 -5.09
C GLN A 285 -16.18 -19.57 -3.60
N GLU A 286 -15.23 -18.70 -3.31
CA GLU A 286 -14.87 -18.32 -1.96
C GLU A 286 -15.61 -17.06 -1.47
N GLY A 287 -16.15 -16.29 -2.40
CA GLY A 287 -16.85 -15.06 -2.05
C GLY A 287 -17.42 -14.30 -3.24
N LYS A 288 -17.73 -13.03 -3.03
CA LYS A 288 -18.31 -12.13 -4.02
C LYS A 288 -17.53 -10.83 -4.09
N VAL A 289 -17.30 -10.31 -5.29
CA VAL A 289 -16.78 -8.98 -5.53
C VAL A 289 -17.92 -7.97 -5.36
N ILE A 290 -17.90 -7.21 -4.28
CA ILE A 290 -18.93 -6.18 -4.01
C ILE A 290 -18.78 -5.00 -4.96
N THR A 291 -17.54 -4.59 -5.24
CA THR A 291 -17.22 -3.46 -6.11
C THR A 291 -16.82 -3.92 -7.50
N LYS A 292 -17.75 -4.08 -8.44
CA LYS A 292 -17.45 -4.42 -9.86
C LYS A 292 -16.54 -3.36 -10.51
N LYS A 293 -16.78 -2.08 -10.20
CA LYS A 293 -15.87 -0.95 -10.46
C LYS A 293 -15.28 -0.49 -9.14
N PRO A 294 -14.03 -0.02 -9.09
CA PRO A 294 -13.50 0.52 -7.84
C PRO A 294 -14.31 1.75 -7.42
N ILE A 295 -14.44 1.96 -6.12
CA ILE A 295 -14.91 3.24 -5.58
C ILE A 295 -13.72 4.20 -5.64
N GLU A 296 -13.95 5.39 -6.15
CA GLU A 296 -12.96 6.47 -6.20
C GLU A 296 -13.36 7.55 -5.18
N ALA A 297 -12.39 8.37 -4.75
CA ALA A 297 -12.64 9.42 -3.78
C ALA A 297 -13.63 10.45 -4.31
N SER A 298 -14.51 10.94 -3.42
CA SER A 298 -15.49 11.99 -3.74
C SER A 298 -14.80 13.33 -4.03
N GLU A 299 -15.52 14.27 -4.67
CA GLU A 299 -14.99 15.63 -4.90
C GLU A 299 -14.69 16.37 -3.59
N GLU A 300 -15.46 16.09 -2.55
CA GLU A 300 -15.27 16.64 -1.20
C GLU A 300 -13.96 16.09 -0.60
N GLU A 301 -13.76 14.79 -0.64
CA GLU A 301 -12.54 14.15 -0.19
C GLU A 301 -11.31 14.71 -0.93
N LEU A 302 -11.41 14.86 -2.25
CA LEU A 302 -10.30 15.39 -3.08
C LEU A 302 -9.91 16.83 -2.74
N LYS A 303 -10.85 17.66 -2.30
CA LYS A 303 -10.60 19.04 -1.85
C LYS A 303 -9.84 19.06 -0.52
N GLU A 304 -10.19 18.15 0.39
CA GLU A 304 -9.61 18.08 1.73
C GLU A 304 -8.33 17.22 1.78
N ASN A 305 -8.27 16.14 1.00
CA ASN A 305 -7.18 15.18 1.00
C ASN A 305 -6.69 14.87 -0.43
N ARG A 306 -5.75 15.65 -0.93
CA ARG A 306 -5.18 15.43 -2.28
C ARG A 306 -4.53 14.04 -2.48
N ARG A 307 -4.20 13.33 -1.40
CA ARG A 307 -3.62 11.98 -1.47
C ARG A 307 -4.62 10.95 -1.96
N SER A 308 -5.92 11.23 -1.80
CA SER A 308 -7.01 10.39 -2.32
C SER A 308 -7.12 10.41 -3.85
N GLN A 309 -6.43 11.32 -4.56
CA GLN A 309 -6.59 11.51 -6.01
C GLN A 309 -6.36 10.26 -6.85
N SER A 310 -5.49 9.35 -6.41
CA SER A 310 -5.19 8.11 -7.12
C SER A 310 -5.78 6.89 -6.41
N ALA A 311 -6.47 7.10 -5.28
CA ALA A 311 -7.01 6.03 -4.47
C ALA A 311 -8.16 5.30 -5.17
N LYS A 312 -8.17 3.98 -5.04
CA LYS A 312 -9.23 3.10 -5.51
C LYS A 312 -9.53 2.08 -4.43
N LEU A 313 -10.78 2.03 -3.98
CA LEU A 313 -11.25 1.05 -3.01
C LEU A 313 -11.91 -0.13 -3.71
N ARG A 314 -11.48 -1.34 -3.37
CA ARG A 314 -12.11 -2.60 -3.75
C ARG A 314 -12.57 -3.37 -2.53
N ILE A 315 -13.74 -4.01 -2.65
CA ILE A 315 -14.40 -4.72 -1.55
C ILE A 315 -14.76 -6.13 -2.01
N PHE A 316 -14.39 -7.10 -1.18
CA PHE A 316 -14.73 -8.51 -1.32
C PHE A 316 -15.49 -8.98 -0.08
N GLU A 317 -16.46 -9.88 -0.27
CA GLU A 317 -17.24 -10.50 0.81
C GLU A 317 -17.13 -12.03 0.75
N ARG A 318 -16.80 -12.66 1.86
CA ARG A 318 -16.75 -14.13 2.04
C ARG A 318 -18.15 -14.71 2.06
N ILE A 319 -18.42 -15.86 1.37
CA ILE A 319 -19.72 -16.54 1.35
C ILE A 319 -19.72 -17.86 2.12
#